data_f8f792d10c705ebcb81c3253c4800d11
#
_entry.id   f8f792d10c705ebcb81c3253c4800d11
#
_cell.length_a   1.000
_cell.length_b   1.000
_cell.length_c   1.000
_cell.angle_alpha   90.00
_cell.angle_beta   90.00
_cell.angle_gamma   90.00
#
_symmetry.space_group_name_H-M   'P 1'
#
loop_
_entity.id
_entity.type
_entity.pdbx_description
1 polymer ?
#
loop_
_entity_poly.entity_id
_entity_poly.type
_entity_poly.pdbx_seq_one_letter_code
_entity_poly.pdbx_strand_id
1 'polypeptide(L)'
;MSGEETVPSGEPAVPPNEEPLSSGEVVSSVEGAPSSGGEAAQSGAEASSAQRPPESADRARWVAVLIMVVTLLGAVFTFLQNAASSRAFSAARRSDAAAVEAEGEAVRAAEHLSAQWRIWTLFLEESQITVSLMGSGTPGAAALAPGYYAAAMATSSFAGFDLGGQFAEEWQKLFEETWASVTRAGEFQKAYAAERSAWGAKSGQFVAVVTVLAVALFLLGLSRTSVAASSGPLLVWSGLAVAGVASIWGLTVLCRAVPPPSAEAIDAYVEGQVALASAFGLEDLEAAQDAFTRAVAARPDYSDAYFGRGLARSQLDVYRVGGPLGSEGARDDFGLVVALDPFNPVAWNNLAVAQFWLGDLDGAIGASRRAAAIGSDDPLADLNLALFLLLDGDAEGYEAQLSSARALLGGGEVHEARRAAAVANALGETYLAEQYRPEYADAARRYREDLLRLDHQISVGKQFFGTGVPVPVDARISPFTFALSADRTELVVTFDATGVVAGQRWLWRTYRGGVEDALLSPEPEVWPFAVPDYRAAITLTVPEGFVAGVPVRVEVFVEGNLLQAGEFSP
;
A
#
# COMPACT_ATOMS: atom_id res chain seq x y z
N MET A 1 -36.66 -41.49 15.33
CA MET A 1 -35.75 -42.16 14.40
C MET A 1 -34.65 -41.19 14.14
N SER A 2 -33.59 -41.43 14.83
CA SER A 2 -32.33 -40.69 14.91
C SER A 2 -31.47 -40.97 13.69
N GLY A 3 -30.94 -39.95 13.07
CA GLY A 3 -29.87 -40.03 12.07
C GLY A 3 -28.79 -39.04 12.45
N GLU A 4 -27.78 -39.51 13.18
CA GLU A 4 -26.52 -38.80 13.42
C GLU A 4 -25.71 -38.80 12.12
N GLU A 5 -25.49 -37.63 11.53
CA GLU A 5 -24.44 -37.42 10.52
C GLU A 5 -23.18 -36.96 11.24
N THR A 6 -22.23 -37.87 11.29
CA THR A 6 -20.83 -37.60 11.73
C THR A 6 -20.10 -36.81 10.68
N VAL A 7 -19.68 -35.59 11.04
CA VAL A 7 -18.73 -34.76 10.28
C VAL A 7 -17.33 -35.29 10.54
N PRO A 8 -16.50 -35.60 9.53
CA PRO A 8 -15.12 -35.96 9.73
C PRO A 8 -14.27 -34.72 10.01
N SER A 9 -13.62 -34.70 11.16
CA SER A 9 -12.58 -33.75 11.53
C SER A 9 -11.34 -33.99 10.66
N GLY A 10 -11.13 -33.14 9.65
CA GLY A 10 -9.86 -33.10 8.92
C GLY A 10 -8.85 -32.26 9.68
N GLU A 11 -7.85 -32.94 10.27
CA GLU A 11 -6.64 -32.29 10.75
C GLU A 11 -5.92 -31.61 9.57
N PRO A 12 -5.40 -30.38 9.72
CA PRO A 12 -4.55 -29.76 8.71
C PRO A 12 -3.18 -30.51 8.70
N ALA A 13 -2.81 -30.99 7.53
CA ALA A 13 -1.52 -31.62 7.29
C ALA A 13 -0.38 -30.62 7.55
N VAL A 14 0.48 -30.95 8.51
CA VAL A 14 1.74 -30.27 8.76
C VAL A 14 2.68 -30.56 7.59
N PRO A 15 3.29 -29.57 6.93
CA PRO A 15 4.31 -29.83 5.92
C PRO A 15 5.56 -30.42 6.57
N PRO A 16 6.31 -31.32 5.87
CA PRO A 16 7.47 -31.97 6.44
C PRO A 16 8.59 -30.97 6.73
N ASN A 17 9.17 -31.09 7.92
CA ASN A 17 10.37 -30.38 8.35
C ASN A 17 11.49 -30.57 7.31
N GLU A 18 11.97 -29.44 6.75
CA GLU A 18 13.28 -29.43 6.10
C GLU A 18 14.36 -29.54 7.19
N GLU A 19 15.11 -30.62 7.14
CA GLU A 19 16.29 -30.83 7.98
C GLU A 19 17.34 -29.74 7.71
N PRO A 20 18.01 -29.22 8.75
CA PRO A 20 19.11 -28.30 8.55
C PRO A 20 20.30 -29.04 7.92
N LEU A 21 20.75 -28.53 6.77
CA LEU A 21 21.99 -28.99 6.13
C LEU A 21 23.15 -28.88 7.13
N SER A 22 23.65 -30.01 7.53
CA SER A 22 24.84 -30.16 8.35
C SER A 22 26.03 -29.56 7.62
N SER A 23 26.73 -28.66 8.29
CA SER A 23 28.05 -28.17 7.93
C SER A 23 29.03 -29.33 7.80
N GLY A 24 29.40 -29.68 6.56
CA GLY A 24 30.45 -30.66 6.28
C GLY A 24 31.79 -30.15 6.77
N GLU A 25 32.32 -30.84 7.76
CA GLU A 25 33.73 -30.80 8.14
C GLU A 25 34.59 -31.28 6.96
N VAL A 26 35.42 -30.39 6.44
CA VAL A 26 36.49 -30.75 5.53
C VAL A 26 37.69 -31.19 6.38
N VAL A 27 37.78 -32.47 6.62
CA VAL A 27 39.00 -33.11 7.14
C VAL A 27 39.97 -33.30 5.97
N SER A 28 41.03 -32.52 5.91
CA SER A 28 42.17 -32.75 5.02
C SER A 28 43.15 -33.68 5.71
N SER A 29 43.09 -34.98 5.37
CA SER A 29 44.16 -35.91 5.65
C SER A 29 45.19 -35.87 4.53
N VAL A 30 46.37 -35.39 4.85
CA VAL A 30 47.59 -35.57 4.04
C VAL A 30 48.38 -36.68 4.68
N GLU A 31 48.35 -37.84 4.07
CA GLU A 31 49.33 -38.91 4.32
C GLU A 31 49.95 -39.34 3.01
N GLY A 32 51.28 -39.55 3.06
CA GLY A 32 51.95 -40.42 2.13
C GLY A 32 53.09 -39.82 1.31
N ALA A 33 54.26 -39.66 1.93
CA ALA A 33 55.52 -39.64 1.19
C ALA A 33 55.99 -41.07 0.90
N PRO A 34 56.55 -41.37 -0.25
CA PRO A 34 57.54 -42.42 -0.34
C PRO A 34 58.95 -41.81 -0.56
N SER A 35 59.84 -42.25 0.32
CA SER A 35 61.28 -42.14 0.17
C SER A 35 61.75 -43.07 -0.93
N SER A 36 62.55 -42.56 -1.88
CA SER A 36 63.52 -43.41 -2.59
C SER A 36 64.76 -42.57 -2.85
N GLY A 37 65.87 -43.14 -2.30
CA GLY A 37 67.18 -42.57 -2.47
C GLY A 37 67.75 -42.77 -3.87
N GLY A 38 68.72 -42.04 -4.21
CA GLY A 38 69.57 -42.14 -5.40
C GLY A 38 70.74 -41.19 -5.25
N GLU A 39 71.92 -41.83 -5.01
CA GLU A 39 73.20 -41.16 -4.85
C GLU A 39 73.76 -40.52 -6.11
N ALA A 40 74.53 -39.50 -5.86
CA ALA A 40 75.74 -39.09 -6.53
C ALA A 40 75.70 -38.52 -7.96
N ALA A 41 76.05 -37.26 -8.03
CA ALA A 41 77.22 -36.81 -8.83
C ALA A 41 77.62 -35.40 -8.40
N GLN A 42 78.75 -35.29 -7.72
CA GLN A 42 79.51 -34.05 -7.61
C GLN A 42 80.08 -33.70 -8.99
N SER A 43 79.66 -32.56 -9.51
CA SER A 43 80.51 -31.82 -10.46
C SER A 43 80.40 -30.31 -10.13
N GLY A 44 81.55 -29.80 -9.78
CA GLY A 44 81.75 -28.38 -9.44
C GLY A 44 81.39 -27.48 -10.60
N ALA A 45 80.58 -26.49 -10.27
CA ALA A 45 80.55 -25.22 -10.99
C ALA A 45 80.52 -24.15 -9.91
N GLU A 46 81.65 -23.50 -9.70
CA GLU A 46 81.71 -22.21 -9.03
C GLU A 46 80.82 -21.22 -9.76
N ALA A 47 79.54 -21.12 -9.31
CA ALA A 47 78.65 -20.07 -9.72
C ALA A 47 78.98 -18.82 -8.87
N SER A 48 79.65 -17.91 -9.49
CA SER A 48 79.81 -16.52 -9.06
C SER A 48 78.61 -16.02 -8.27
N SER A 49 78.77 -15.85 -6.96
CA SER A 49 77.85 -15.11 -6.12
C SER A 49 77.88 -13.63 -6.55
N ALA A 50 77.15 -13.30 -7.58
CA ALA A 50 76.84 -11.91 -7.90
C ALA A 50 76.08 -11.35 -6.68
N GLN A 51 76.80 -10.62 -5.83
CA GLN A 51 76.31 -9.78 -4.77
C GLN A 51 75.20 -8.87 -5.36
N ARG A 52 73.95 -9.16 -5.06
CA ARG A 52 72.87 -8.25 -5.36
C ARG A 52 73.17 -6.89 -4.70
N PRO A 53 73.00 -5.79 -5.41
CA PRO A 53 73.35 -4.45 -4.87
C PRO A 53 72.52 -4.21 -3.58
N PRO A 54 73.08 -3.51 -2.58
CA PRO A 54 72.41 -3.30 -1.25
C PRO A 54 71.05 -2.61 -1.34
N GLU A 55 70.75 -1.84 -2.40
CA GLU A 55 69.43 -1.27 -2.65
C GLU A 55 68.28 -2.30 -2.78
N SER A 56 68.55 -3.53 -3.17
CA SER A 56 67.55 -4.58 -3.31
C SER A 56 67.07 -5.16 -1.95
N ALA A 57 67.95 -5.17 -0.96
CA ALA A 57 67.64 -5.69 0.38
C ALA A 57 66.72 -4.74 1.19
N ASP A 58 66.96 -3.44 1.10
CA ASP A 58 66.17 -2.43 1.77
C ASP A 58 64.76 -2.32 1.14
N ARG A 59 64.66 -2.38 -0.18
CA ARG A 59 63.37 -2.42 -0.87
C ARG A 59 62.55 -3.65 -0.44
N ALA A 60 63.18 -4.83 -0.33
CA ALA A 60 62.53 -6.05 0.11
C ALA A 60 61.99 -5.95 1.56
N ARG A 61 62.71 -5.28 2.44
CA ARG A 61 62.29 -4.99 3.82
C ARG A 61 61.08 -4.06 3.86
N TRP A 62 61.10 -2.96 3.10
CA TRP A 62 59.99 -2.01 3.01
C TRP A 62 58.71 -2.65 2.47
N VAL A 63 58.78 -3.47 1.42
CA VAL A 63 57.63 -4.20 0.88
C VAL A 63 57.07 -5.19 1.92
N ALA A 64 57.96 -5.86 2.70
CA ALA A 64 57.50 -6.73 3.77
C ALA A 64 56.73 -5.96 4.88
N VAL A 65 57.24 -4.78 5.27
CA VAL A 65 56.53 -3.92 6.24
C VAL A 65 55.17 -3.46 5.69
N LEU A 66 55.09 -3.06 4.39
CA LEU A 66 53.86 -2.67 3.75
C LEU A 66 52.81 -3.82 3.72
N ILE A 67 53.26 -5.03 3.38
CA ILE A 67 52.39 -6.22 3.42
C ILE A 67 51.86 -6.44 4.85
N MET A 68 52.71 -6.32 5.86
CA MET A 68 52.31 -6.46 7.25
C MET A 68 51.26 -5.41 7.66
N VAL A 69 51.48 -4.12 7.27
CA VAL A 69 50.51 -3.04 7.54
C VAL A 69 49.19 -3.28 6.86
N VAL A 70 49.15 -3.66 5.58
CA VAL A 70 47.92 -3.93 4.84
C VAL A 70 47.17 -5.15 5.42
N THR A 71 47.93 -6.18 5.85
CA THR A 71 47.36 -7.35 6.52
C THR A 71 46.73 -6.96 7.85
N LEU A 72 47.40 -6.12 8.64
CA LEU A 72 46.83 -5.62 9.90
C LEU A 72 45.55 -4.80 9.65
N LEU A 73 45.52 -3.94 8.65
CA LEU A 73 44.33 -3.20 8.23
C LEU A 73 43.19 -4.15 7.83
N GLY A 74 43.52 -5.20 7.06
CA GLY A 74 42.57 -6.24 6.70
C GLY A 74 41.94 -6.93 7.94
N ALA A 75 42.78 -7.28 8.92
CA ALA A 75 42.33 -7.85 10.18
C ALA A 75 41.42 -6.88 10.98
N VAL A 76 41.76 -5.61 11.03
CA VAL A 76 40.91 -4.59 11.66
C VAL A 76 39.54 -4.48 10.98
N PHE A 77 39.52 -4.40 9.64
CA PHE A 77 38.25 -4.31 8.91
C PHE A 77 37.42 -5.60 9.01
N THR A 78 38.04 -6.76 9.07
CA THR A 78 37.35 -8.03 9.35
C THR A 78 36.73 -8.05 10.74
N PHE A 79 37.44 -7.52 11.75
CA PHE A 79 36.86 -7.36 13.09
C PHE A 79 35.67 -6.40 13.09
N LEU A 80 35.75 -5.25 12.39
CA LEU A 80 34.66 -4.30 12.24
C LEU A 80 33.47 -4.89 11.49
N GLN A 81 33.70 -5.69 10.46
CA GLN A 81 32.69 -6.46 9.75
C GLN A 81 31.92 -7.40 10.70
N ASN A 82 32.66 -8.20 11.47
CA ASN A 82 32.05 -9.14 12.42
C ASN A 82 31.24 -8.41 13.50
N ALA A 83 31.73 -7.27 13.99
CA ALA A 83 31.01 -6.42 14.93
C ALA A 83 29.72 -5.84 14.32
N ALA A 84 29.75 -5.42 13.04
CA ALA A 84 28.57 -4.95 12.34
C ALA A 84 27.54 -6.07 12.09
N SER A 85 28.02 -7.27 11.69
CA SER A 85 27.19 -8.46 11.52
C SER A 85 26.50 -8.87 12.83
N SER A 86 27.23 -8.86 13.96
CA SER A 86 26.67 -9.17 15.28
C SER A 86 25.56 -8.17 15.68
N ARG A 87 25.76 -6.88 15.38
CA ARG A 87 24.72 -5.86 15.61
C ARG A 87 23.53 -6.04 14.71
N ALA A 88 23.73 -6.35 13.41
CA ALA A 88 22.65 -6.68 12.49
C ALA A 88 21.82 -7.87 13.00
N PHE A 89 22.49 -8.94 13.50
CA PHE A 89 21.81 -10.10 14.07
C PHE A 89 21.05 -9.78 15.36
N SER A 90 21.59 -8.92 16.23
CA SER A 90 20.89 -8.50 17.44
C SER A 90 19.67 -7.61 17.12
N ALA A 91 19.77 -6.75 16.10
CA ALA A 91 18.65 -5.95 15.60
C ALA A 91 17.58 -6.84 14.95
N ALA A 92 17.99 -7.88 14.20
CA ALA A 92 17.06 -8.88 13.65
C ALA A 92 16.22 -9.53 14.75
N ARG A 93 16.85 -10.04 15.81
CA ARG A 93 16.11 -10.65 16.94
C ARG A 93 15.16 -9.68 17.62
N ARG A 94 15.53 -8.39 17.75
CA ARG A 94 14.63 -7.37 18.30
C ARG A 94 13.47 -7.08 17.35
N SER A 95 13.71 -7.06 16.04
CA SER A 95 12.66 -6.90 15.02
C SER A 95 11.67 -8.07 15.06
N ASP A 96 12.19 -9.31 15.15
CA ASP A 96 11.35 -10.51 15.23
C ASP A 96 10.52 -10.54 16.54
N ALA A 97 11.12 -10.14 17.67
CA ALA A 97 10.40 -10.03 18.93
C ALA A 97 9.31 -8.95 18.87
N ALA A 98 9.62 -7.78 18.28
CA ALA A 98 8.64 -6.71 18.09
C ALA A 98 7.53 -7.09 17.09
N ALA A 99 7.82 -7.94 16.10
CA ALA A 99 6.81 -8.49 15.19
C ALA A 99 5.79 -9.38 15.94
N VAL A 100 6.28 -10.28 16.79
CA VAL A 100 5.42 -11.13 17.63
C VAL A 100 4.59 -10.29 18.61
N GLU A 101 5.19 -9.23 19.18
CA GLU A 101 4.48 -8.28 20.04
C GLU A 101 3.38 -7.54 19.26
N ALA A 102 3.69 -7.03 18.06
CA ALA A 102 2.73 -6.33 17.21
C ALA A 102 1.55 -7.23 16.80
N GLU A 103 1.83 -8.49 16.42
CA GLU A 103 0.80 -9.48 16.12
C GLU A 103 -0.05 -9.79 17.37
N GLY A 104 0.59 -9.97 18.52
CA GLY A 104 -0.10 -10.20 19.78
C GLY A 104 -0.99 -9.01 20.20
N GLU A 105 -0.54 -7.77 20.02
CA GLU A 105 -1.36 -6.57 20.23
C GLU A 105 -2.52 -6.50 19.24
N ALA A 106 -2.28 -6.78 17.96
CA ALA A 106 -3.33 -6.77 16.94
C ALA A 106 -4.42 -7.82 17.22
N VAL A 107 -4.05 -9.03 17.68
CA VAL A 107 -5.01 -10.07 18.06
C VAL A 107 -5.81 -9.63 19.29
N ARG A 108 -5.15 -9.11 20.33
CA ARG A 108 -5.83 -8.58 21.53
C ARG A 108 -6.80 -7.45 21.15
N ALA A 109 -6.35 -6.54 20.30
CA ALA A 109 -7.17 -5.46 19.75
C ALA A 109 -8.43 -5.98 19.06
N ALA A 110 -8.25 -6.95 18.15
CA ALA A 110 -9.36 -7.54 17.41
C ALA A 110 -10.34 -8.28 18.33
N GLU A 111 -9.84 -9.00 19.34
CA GLU A 111 -10.69 -9.69 20.34
C GLU A 111 -11.47 -8.68 21.18
N HIS A 112 -10.83 -7.63 21.69
CA HIS A 112 -11.49 -6.57 22.46
C HIS A 112 -12.57 -5.86 21.64
N LEU A 113 -12.22 -5.39 20.44
CA LEU A 113 -13.17 -4.69 19.56
C LEU A 113 -14.32 -5.61 19.14
N SER A 114 -14.05 -6.89 18.83
CA SER A 114 -15.10 -7.83 18.43
C SER A 114 -16.03 -8.20 19.59
N ALA A 115 -15.52 -8.27 20.82
CA ALA A 115 -16.33 -8.48 22.01
C ALA A 115 -17.27 -7.30 22.28
N GLN A 116 -16.74 -6.08 22.23
CA GLN A 116 -17.53 -4.86 22.40
C GLN A 116 -18.56 -4.68 21.26
N TRP A 117 -18.18 -4.97 20.02
CA TRP A 117 -19.08 -4.93 18.87
C TRP A 117 -20.25 -5.90 19.00
N ARG A 118 -20.02 -7.12 19.50
CA ARG A 118 -21.09 -8.10 19.76
C ARG A 118 -22.08 -7.59 20.81
N ILE A 119 -21.57 -7.01 21.90
CA ILE A 119 -22.41 -6.43 22.96
C ILE A 119 -23.27 -5.28 22.39
N TRP A 120 -22.65 -4.40 21.60
CA TRP A 120 -23.34 -3.30 20.93
C TRP A 120 -24.42 -3.78 19.96
N THR A 121 -24.12 -4.82 19.19
CA THR A 121 -25.10 -5.42 18.25
C THR A 121 -26.31 -5.98 19.00
N LEU A 122 -26.09 -6.72 20.10
CA LEU A 122 -27.17 -7.22 20.95
C LEU A 122 -28.00 -6.07 21.53
N PHE A 123 -27.39 -5.03 22.03
CA PHE A 123 -28.09 -3.84 22.52
C PHE A 123 -28.96 -3.18 21.45
N LEU A 124 -28.40 -3.01 20.23
CA LEU A 124 -29.16 -2.44 19.11
C LEU A 124 -30.35 -3.33 18.74
N GLU A 125 -30.17 -4.65 18.66
CA GLU A 125 -31.21 -5.61 18.34
C GLU A 125 -32.33 -5.55 19.37
N GLU A 126 -32.02 -5.62 20.66
CA GLU A 126 -33.00 -5.54 21.75
C GLU A 126 -33.72 -4.18 21.77
N SER A 127 -32.99 -3.09 21.46
CA SER A 127 -33.57 -1.75 21.35
C SER A 127 -34.51 -1.61 20.17
N GLN A 128 -34.18 -2.17 19.00
CA GLN A 128 -35.04 -2.19 17.82
C GLN A 128 -36.30 -3.00 18.04
N ILE A 129 -36.18 -4.17 18.72
CA ILE A 129 -37.33 -4.99 19.10
C ILE A 129 -38.26 -4.18 20.03
N THR A 130 -37.69 -3.49 21.02
CA THR A 130 -38.46 -2.63 21.95
C THR A 130 -39.25 -1.57 21.19
N VAL A 131 -38.60 -0.83 20.28
CA VAL A 131 -39.25 0.22 19.47
C VAL A 131 -40.34 -0.39 18.56
N SER A 132 -40.07 -1.53 17.94
CA SER A 132 -41.01 -2.22 17.07
C SER A 132 -42.25 -2.68 17.85
N LEU A 133 -42.06 -3.24 19.06
CA LEU A 133 -43.15 -3.66 19.93
C LEU A 133 -44.02 -2.49 20.41
N MET A 134 -43.41 -1.37 20.77
CA MET A 134 -44.12 -0.14 21.14
C MET A 134 -44.89 0.47 19.96
N GLY A 135 -44.34 0.40 18.75
CA GLY A 135 -44.95 0.92 17.53
C GLY A 135 -46.04 0.04 16.91
N SER A 136 -46.15 -1.23 17.34
CA SER A 136 -47.09 -2.21 16.74
C SER A 136 -48.55 -1.90 16.93
N GLY A 137 -48.92 -1.05 17.87
CA GLY A 137 -50.31 -0.71 18.21
C GLY A 137 -51.15 -1.85 18.83
N THR A 138 -50.56 -3.03 19.05
CA THR A 138 -51.22 -4.19 19.67
C THR A 138 -50.93 -4.24 21.16
N PRO A 139 -51.99 -4.34 22.04
CA PRO A 139 -51.81 -4.34 23.50
C PRO A 139 -50.89 -5.46 24.00
N GLY A 140 -50.93 -6.64 23.38
CA GLY A 140 -50.08 -7.77 23.73
C GLY A 140 -48.60 -7.55 23.41
N ALA A 141 -48.30 -6.95 22.27
CA ALA A 141 -46.95 -6.63 21.89
C ALA A 141 -46.35 -5.52 22.78
N ALA A 142 -47.12 -4.48 23.05
CA ALA A 142 -46.69 -3.38 23.93
C ALA A 142 -46.38 -3.85 25.36
N ALA A 143 -47.07 -4.92 25.85
CA ALA A 143 -46.79 -5.50 27.17
C ALA A 143 -45.44 -6.22 27.27
N LEU A 144 -44.84 -6.64 26.15
CA LEU A 144 -43.50 -7.27 26.10
C LEU A 144 -42.37 -6.25 26.01
N ALA A 145 -42.63 -5.04 25.51
CA ALA A 145 -41.62 -3.99 25.31
C ALA A 145 -40.80 -3.65 26.56
N PRO A 146 -41.38 -3.56 27.81
CA PRO A 146 -40.61 -3.31 29.00
C PRO A 146 -39.56 -4.39 29.30
N GLY A 147 -39.84 -5.66 28.95
CA GLY A 147 -38.93 -6.78 29.13
C GLY A 147 -37.71 -6.65 28.22
N TYR A 148 -37.91 -6.35 26.95
CA TYR A 148 -36.82 -6.13 25.99
C TYR A 148 -36.03 -4.85 26.30
N TYR A 149 -36.69 -3.80 26.74
CA TYR A 149 -36.01 -2.59 27.22
C TYR A 149 -35.13 -2.88 28.43
N ALA A 150 -35.62 -3.66 29.39
CA ALA A 150 -34.82 -4.05 30.55
C ALA A 150 -33.65 -4.96 30.17
N ALA A 151 -33.81 -5.84 29.16
CA ALA A 151 -32.73 -6.66 28.63
C ALA A 151 -31.69 -5.80 27.94
N ALA A 152 -32.08 -4.86 27.09
CA ALA A 152 -31.19 -3.91 26.44
C ALA A 152 -30.38 -3.10 27.47
N MET A 153 -31.04 -2.59 28.50
CA MET A 153 -30.39 -1.85 29.60
C MET A 153 -29.45 -2.74 30.41
N ALA A 154 -29.82 -4.01 30.65
CA ALA A 154 -28.95 -4.96 31.35
C ALA A 154 -27.72 -5.32 30.50
N THR A 155 -27.87 -5.50 29.18
CA THR A 155 -26.77 -5.74 28.24
C THR A 155 -25.79 -4.57 28.26
N SER A 156 -26.28 -3.33 28.21
CA SER A 156 -25.44 -2.14 28.27
C SER A 156 -24.71 -1.99 29.60
N SER A 157 -25.39 -2.21 30.74
CA SER A 157 -24.78 -2.12 32.06
C SER A 157 -23.79 -3.25 32.34
N PHE A 158 -24.01 -4.45 31.81
CA PHE A 158 -23.06 -5.56 31.87
C PHE A 158 -21.76 -5.27 31.09
N ALA A 159 -21.88 -4.50 30.01
CA ALA A 159 -20.73 -4.02 29.24
C ALA A 159 -19.96 -2.87 29.92
N GLY A 160 -20.49 -2.32 31.02
CA GLY A 160 -19.91 -1.14 31.68
C GLY A 160 -20.26 0.18 30.99
N PHE A 161 -21.22 0.17 30.06
CA PHE A 161 -21.60 1.37 29.32
C PHE A 161 -22.79 2.08 29.98
N ASP A 162 -22.60 3.34 30.33
CA ASP A 162 -23.69 4.25 30.65
C ASP A 162 -24.21 4.90 29.35
N LEU A 163 -25.42 4.52 28.92
CA LEU A 163 -26.07 5.04 27.72
C LEU A 163 -26.36 6.55 27.75
N GLY A 164 -26.10 7.21 28.88
CA GLY A 164 -26.35 8.65 29.09
C GLY A 164 -25.35 9.61 28.47
N GLY A 165 -24.39 9.16 27.65
CA GLY A 165 -23.38 10.00 26.98
C GLY A 165 -21.93 9.56 27.16
N GLN A 166 -21.63 8.69 28.12
CA GLN A 166 -20.26 8.21 28.38
C GLN A 166 -19.82 7.11 27.39
N PHE A 167 -20.76 6.45 26.71
CA PHE A 167 -20.45 5.38 25.76
C PHE A 167 -19.48 5.83 24.66
N ALA A 168 -19.73 7.00 24.06
CA ALA A 168 -18.89 7.51 22.99
C ALA A 168 -17.45 7.79 23.49
N GLU A 169 -17.33 8.36 24.70
CA GLU A 169 -16.02 8.67 25.32
C GLU A 169 -15.26 7.39 25.70
N GLU A 170 -15.95 6.40 26.30
CA GLU A 170 -15.31 5.12 26.66
C GLU A 170 -14.91 4.30 25.44
N TRP A 171 -15.77 4.28 24.41
CA TRP A 171 -15.43 3.64 23.14
C TRP A 171 -14.25 4.33 22.44
N GLN A 172 -14.27 5.65 22.40
CA GLN A 172 -13.16 6.42 21.85
C GLN A 172 -11.85 6.13 22.58
N LYS A 173 -11.86 6.15 23.90
CA LYS A 173 -10.69 5.83 24.73
C LYS A 173 -10.18 4.40 24.48
N LEU A 174 -11.07 3.41 24.43
CA LEU A 174 -10.71 2.03 24.11
C LEU A 174 -10.09 1.92 22.71
N PHE A 175 -10.67 2.60 21.74
CA PHE A 175 -10.15 2.65 20.38
C PHE A 175 -8.75 3.29 20.35
N GLU A 176 -8.59 4.44 21.01
CA GLU A 176 -7.32 5.15 21.10
C GLU A 176 -6.22 4.30 21.76
N GLU A 177 -6.51 3.69 22.91
CA GLU A 177 -5.57 2.81 23.63
C GLU A 177 -5.17 1.59 22.77
N THR A 178 -6.16 0.96 22.12
CA THR A 178 -5.95 -0.21 21.27
C THR A 178 -5.15 0.15 20.02
N TRP A 179 -5.53 1.24 19.36
CA TRP A 179 -4.82 1.75 18.18
C TRP A 179 -3.38 2.16 18.51
N ALA A 180 -3.18 2.83 19.65
CA ALA A 180 -1.85 3.25 20.11
C ALA A 180 -0.93 2.04 20.34
N SER A 181 -1.41 0.97 21.00
CA SER A 181 -0.58 -0.20 21.30
C SER A 181 -0.14 -0.93 20.03
N VAL A 182 -1.07 -1.17 19.10
CA VAL A 182 -0.79 -1.82 17.81
C VAL A 182 0.17 -0.97 16.95
N THR A 183 -0.10 0.32 16.84
CA THR A 183 0.73 1.24 16.04
C THR A 183 2.14 1.31 16.63
N ARG A 184 2.27 1.45 17.94
CA ARG A 184 3.56 1.51 18.64
C ARG A 184 4.40 0.26 18.39
N ALA A 185 3.83 -0.92 18.57
CA ALA A 185 4.52 -2.19 18.36
C ALA A 185 4.96 -2.34 16.89
N GLY A 186 4.10 -1.98 15.93
CA GLY A 186 4.41 -1.97 14.51
C GLY A 186 5.56 -1.00 14.16
N GLU A 187 5.59 0.20 14.73
CA GLU A 187 6.66 1.16 14.50
C GLU A 187 8.01 0.72 15.10
N PHE A 188 8.01 0.08 16.28
CA PHE A 188 9.23 -0.53 16.81
C PHE A 188 9.74 -1.65 15.90
N GLN A 189 8.86 -2.50 15.38
CA GLN A 189 9.23 -3.54 14.41
C GLN A 189 9.91 -2.94 13.17
N LYS A 190 9.29 -1.92 12.55
CA LYS A 190 9.86 -1.21 11.39
C LYS A 190 11.24 -0.60 11.72
N ALA A 191 11.34 0.06 12.88
CA ALA A 191 12.58 0.72 13.31
C ALA A 191 13.72 -0.29 13.53
N TYR A 192 13.47 -1.44 14.16
CA TYR A 192 14.47 -2.49 14.31
C TYR A 192 14.81 -3.18 12.98
N ALA A 193 13.85 -3.34 12.06
CA ALA A 193 14.12 -3.85 10.72
C ALA A 193 15.03 -2.89 9.91
N ALA A 194 14.79 -1.59 10.02
CA ALA A 194 15.66 -0.57 9.42
C ALA A 194 17.07 -0.57 10.03
N GLU A 195 17.20 -0.68 11.36
CA GLU A 195 18.49 -0.82 12.06
C GLU A 195 19.24 -2.07 11.58
N ARG A 196 18.55 -3.22 11.47
CA ARG A 196 19.11 -4.47 10.92
C ARG A 196 19.65 -4.26 9.51
N SER A 197 18.86 -3.65 8.63
CA SER A 197 19.25 -3.37 7.25
C SER A 197 20.48 -2.48 7.16
N ALA A 198 20.53 -1.40 7.96
CA ALA A 198 21.65 -0.47 8.01
C ALA A 198 22.95 -1.14 8.50
N TRP A 199 22.89 -1.95 9.56
CA TRP A 199 24.03 -2.73 10.04
C TRP A 199 24.45 -3.81 9.05
N GLY A 200 23.51 -4.47 8.36
CA GLY A 200 23.78 -5.44 7.30
C GLY A 200 24.52 -4.81 6.12
N ALA A 201 24.03 -3.66 5.65
CA ALA A 201 24.69 -2.89 4.58
C ALA A 201 26.11 -2.46 4.97
N LYS A 202 26.30 -1.99 6.22
CA LYS A 202 27.61 -1.62 6.75
C LYS A 202 28.57 -2.80 6.82
N SER A 203 28.08 -3.98 7.24
CA SER A 203 28.86 -5.21 7.21
C SER A 203 29.27 -5.62 5.80
N GLY A 204 28.35 -5.57 4.82
CA GLY A 204 28.63 -5.85 3.42
C GLY A 204 29.69 -4.90 2.82
N GLN A 205 29.65 -3.62 3.18
CA GLN A 205 30.67 -2.66 2.77
C GLN A 205 32.06 -3.00 3.35
N PHE A 206 32.15 -3.46 4.61
CA PHE A 206 33.44 -3.90 5.16
C PHE A 206 33.96 -5.17 4.48
N VAL A 207 33.09 -6.11 4.05
CA VAL A 207 33.49 -7.25 3.23
C VAL A 207 34.15 -6.77 1.93
N ALA A 208 33.53 -5.82 1.24
CA ALA A 208 34.07 -5.25 0.02
C ALA A 208 35.44 -4.57 0.26
N VAL A 209 35.61 -3.80 1.33
CA VAL A 209 36.89 -3.18 1.71
C VAL A 209 37.95 -4.25 1.94
N VAL A 210 37.67 -5.32 2.67
CA VAL A 210 38.58 -6.45 2.92
C VAL A 210 38.99 -7.12 1.60
N THR A 211 38.02 -7.32 0.69
CA THR A 211 38.28 -7.90 -0.64
C THR A 211 39.25 -7.01 -1.47
N VAL A 212 39.06 -5.70 -1.46
CA VAL A 212 39.95 -4.78 -2.15
C VAL A 212 41.33 -4.75 -1.51
N LEU A 213 41.42 -4.85 -0.17
CA LEU A 213 42.72 -4.99 0.52
C LEU A 213 43.44 -6.30 0.17
N ALA A 214 42.68 -7.42 -0.03
CA ALA A 214 43.28 -8.67 -0.50
C ALA A 214 43.88 -8.54 -1.91
N VAL A 215 43.27 -7.77 -2.82
CA VAL A 215 43.86 -7.43 -4.13
C VAL A 215 45.14 -6.60 -3.96
N ALA A 216 45.15 -5.63 -3.04
CA ALA A 216 46.36 -4.86 -2.74
C ALA A 216 47.50 -5.78 -2.24
N LEU A 217 47.19 -6.70 -1.32
CA LEU A 217 48.16 -7.71 -0.82
C LEU A 217 48.69 -8.59 -1.94
N PHE A 218 47.82 -9.04 -2.85
CA PHE A 218 48.22 -9.82 -4.02
C PHE A 218 49.21 -9.04 -4.90
N LEU A 219 48.95 -7.76 -5.22
CA LEU A 219 49.84 -6.92 -6.01
C LEU A 219 51.18 -6.70 -5.32
N LEU A 220 51.16 -6.44 -4.00
CA LEU A 220 52.38 -6.29 -3.20
C LEU A 220 53.19 -7.61 -3.13
N GLY A 221 52.50 -8.76 -2.97
CA GLY A 221 53.11 -10.08 -2.99
C GLY A 221 53.75 -10.41 -4.35
N LEU A 222 53.02 -10.13 -5.44
CA LEU A 222 53.49 -10.36 -6.81
C LEU A 222 54.75 -9.52 -7.13
N SER A 223 54.87 -8.32 -6.58
CA SER A 223 56.03 -7.47 -6.76
C SER A 223 57.34 -8.09 -6.26
N ARG A 224 57.29 -9.14 -5.43
CA ARG A 224 58.45 -9.87 -4.88
C ARG A 224 58.86 -11.08 -5.70
N THR A 225 58.07 -11.45 -6.71
CA THR A 225 58.36 -12.62 -7.55
C THR A 225 59.43 -12.26 -8.62
N SER A 226 60.13 -13.28 -9.11
CA SER A 226 61.12 -13.13 -10.19
C SER A 226 60.48 -12.70 -11.52
N VAL A 227 59.19 -12.97 -11.70
CA VAL A 227 58.42 -12.58 -12.90
C VAL A 227 58.23 -11.07 -12.99
N ALA A 228 58.31 -10.34 -11.87
CA ALA A 228 58.09 -8.90 -11.79
C ALA A 228 59.41 -8.08 -11.79
N ALA A 229 60.51 -8.62 -12.24
CA ALA A 229 61.84 -7.96 -12.15
C ALA A 229 61.89 -6.55 -12.76
N SER A 230 61.13 -6.30 -13.85
CA SER A 230 61.04 -4.99 -14.51
C SER A 230 59.83 -4.15 -14.05
N SER A 231 58.73 -4.77 -13.65
CA SER A 231 57.47 -4.13 -13.27
C SER A 231 57.22 -4.02 -11.74
N GLY A 232 58.20 -4.50 -10.94
CA GLY A 232 58.09 -4.53 -9.47
C GLY A 232 57.71 -3.19 -8.83
N PRO A 233 58.33 -2.04 -9.20
CA PRO A 233 57.94 -0.75 -8.66
C PRO A 233 56.51 -0.34 -8.99
N LEU A 234 56.05 -0.62 -10.21
CA LEU A 234 54.67 -0.33 -10.63
C LEU A 234 53.67 -1.12 -9.78
N LEU A 235 53.92 -2.42 -9.54
CA LEU A 235 53.05 -3.28 -8.70
C LEU A 235 53.00 -2.81 -7.24
N VAL A 236 54.13 -2.30 -6.69
CA VAL A 236 54.16 -1.74 -5.34
C VAL A 236 53.28 -0.48 -5.26
N TRP A 237 53.45 0.47 -6.21
CA TRP A 237 52.67 1.70 -6.22
C TRP A 237 51.16 1.42 -6.47
N SER A 238 50.84 0.49 -7.37
CA SER A 238 49.45 0.05 -7.60
C SER A 238 48.85 -0.57 -6.35
N GLY A 239 49.57 -1.47 -5.67
CA GLY A 239 49.12 -2.09 -4.43
C GLY A 239 48.88 -1.08 -3.31
N LEU A 240 49.78 -0.10 -3.16
CA LEU A 240 49.64 1.02 -2.21
C LEU A 240 48.44 1.92 -2.53
N ALA A 241 48.26 2.25 -3.80
CA ALA A 241 47.13 3.08 -4.22
C ALA A 241 45.78 2.37 -3.91
N VAL A 242 45.68 1.07 -4.24
CA VAL A 242 44.48 0.25 -3.95
C VAL A 242 44.27 0.15 -2.43
N ALA A 243 45.32 -0.09 -1.65
CA ALA A 243 45.22 -0.15 -0.18
C ALA A 243 44.80 1.20 0.42
N GLY A 244 45.33 2.31 -0.11
CA GLY A 244 44.96 3.66 0.30
C GLY A 244 43.48 3.96 0.05
N VAL A 245 42.98 3.68 -1.16
CA VAL A 245 41.55 3.85 -1.52
C VAL A 245 40.67 2.99 -0.62
N ALA A 246 41.00 1.70 -0.45
CA ALA A 246 40.26 0.80 0.42
C ALA A 246 40.21 1.28 1.88
N SER A 247 41.35 1.79 2.38
CA SER A 247 41.45 2.29 3.76
C SER A 247 40.60 3.56 3.96
N ILE A 248 40.62 4.51 3.02
CA ILE A 248 39.79 5.71 3.05
C ILE A 248 38.31 5.31 3.00
N TRP A 249 37.95 4.41 2.10
CA TRP A 249 36.57 3.89 2.01
C TRP A 249 36.14 3.21 3.32
N GLY A 250 36.98 2.32 3.88
CA GLY A 250 36.67 1.67 5.16
C GLY A 250 36.52 2.67 6.31
N LEU A 251 37.30 3.75 6.32
CA LEU A 251 37.16 4.80 7.31
C LEU A 251 35.83 5.59 7.13
N THR A 252 35.42 5.91 5.91
CA THR A 252 34.14 6.55 5.64
C THR A 252 32.98 5.66 6.09
N VAL A 253 33.05 4.35 5.83
CA VAL A 253 32.06 3.37 6.32
C VAL A 253 32.04 3.33 7.85
N LEU A 254 33.21 3.37 8.51
CA LEU A 254 33.31 3.37 9.97
C LEU A 254 32.63 4.60 10.57
N CYS A 255 32.88 5.79 10.01
CA CYS A 255 32.33 7.06 10.49
C CYS A 255 30.82 7.21 10.24
N ARG A 256 30.23 6.41 9.35
CA ARG A 256 28.80 6.44 9.08
C ARG A 256 28.04 5.89 10.29
N ALA A 257 27.32 6.76 10.99
CA ALA A 257 26.48 6.36 12.12
C ALA A 257 25.29 5.49 11.64
N VAL A 258 24.92 4.52 12.46
CA VAL A 258 23.62 3.82 12.36
C VAL A 258 22.82 4.27 13.57
N PRO A 259 21.79 5.11 13.39
CA PRO A 259 20.99 5.60 14.53
C PRO A 259 20.19 4.44 15.13
N PRO A 260 20.12 4.35 16.47
CA PRO A 260 19.22 3.42 17.13
C PRO A 260 17.76 3.90 16.97
N PRO A 261 16.77 3.02 17.11
CA PRO A 261 15.37 3.41 17.19
C PRO A 261 15.16 4.45 18.30
N SER A 262 14.48 5.54 17.97
CA SER A 262 14.13 6.60 18.93
C SER A 262 12.75 6.33 19.52
N ALA A 263 12.68 5.88 20.77
CA ALA A 263 11.40 5.66 21.44
C ALA A 263 10.60 6.98 21.54
N GLU A 264 11.27 8.10 21.80
CA GLU A 264 10.64 9.43 21.87
C GLU A 264 9.96 9.80 20.52
N ALA A 265 10.63 9.53 19.40
CA ALA A 265 10.05 9.79 18.08
C ALA A 265 8.85 8.88 17.79
N ILE A 266 8.94 7.59 18.17
CA ILE A 266 7.87 6.61 17.97
C ILE A 266 6.68 6.97 18.85
N ASP A 267 6.88 7.27 20.14
CA ASP A 267 5.81 7.63 21.06
C ASP A 267 5.08 8.90 20.61
N ALA A 268 5.83 9.93 20.19
CA ALA A 268 5.24 11.15 19.62
C ALA A 268 4.50 10.90 18.30
N TYR A 269 5.01 10.01 17.45
CA TYR A 269 4.33 9.62 16.22
C TYR A 269 2.99 8.90 16.52
N VAL A 270 3.00 7.95 17.46
CA VAL A 270 1.79 7.22 17.88
C VAL A 270 0.75 8.18 18.44
N GLU A 271 1.14 9.12 19.29
CA GLU A 271 0.25 10.16 19.81
C GLU A 271 -0.37 10.99 18.67
N GLY A 272 0.43 11.37 17.67
CA GLY A 272 -0.06 12.07 16.49
C GLY A 272 -1.04 11.24 15.66
N GLN A 273 -0.77 9.95 15.48
CA GLN A 273 -1.66 9.04 14.75
C GLN A 273 -2.99 8.84 15.46
N VAL A 274 -2.97 8.68 16.79
CA VAL A 274 -4.17 8.57 17.61
C VAL A 274 -5.01 9.85 17.51
N ALA A 275 -4.38 11.01 17.74
CA ALA A 275 -5.06 12.30 17.65
C ALA A 275 -5.66 12.55 16.25
N LEU A 276 -4.95 12.17 15.18
CA LEU A 276 -5.44 12.31 13.81
C LEU A 276 -6.62 11.36 13.51
N ALA A 277 -6.55 10.10 13.98
CA ALA A 277 -7.57 9.09 13.75
C ALA A 277 -8.87 9.37 14.53
N SER A 278 -8.77 10.00 15.69
CA SER A 278 -9.90 10.38 16.55
C SER A 278 -10.31 11.86 16.42
N ALA A 279 -9.76 12.58 15.43
CA ALA A 279 -10.00 14.01 15.28
C ALA A 279 -11.46 14.31 14.91
N PHE A 280 -12.17 14.99 15.81
CA PHE A 280 -13.52 15.54 15.59
C PHE A 280 -13.52 17.07 15.44
N GLY A 281 -12.40 17.74 15.68
CA GLY A 281 -12.33 19.17 15.67
C GLY A 281 -10.92 19.74 15.45
N LEU A 282 -10.86 21.08 15.54
CA LEU A 282 -9.62 21.82 15.32
C LEU A 282 -8.54 21.49 16.36
N GLU A 283 -8.92 21.34 17.63
CA GLU A 283 -8.00 21.08 18.74
C GLU A 283 -7.28 19.74 18.57
N ASP A 284 -8.00 18.71 18.11
CA ASP A 284 -7.42 17.37 17.90
C ASP A 284 -6.42 17.38 16.75
N LEU A 285 -6.73 18.10 15.65
CA LEU A 285 -5.83 18.26 14.52
C LEU A 285 -4.58 19.08 14.88
N GLU A 286 -4.71 20.09 15.73
CA GLU A 286 -3.57 20.84 16.28
C GLU A 286 -2.71 19.96 17.16
N ALA A 287 -3.31 19.14 18.04
CA ALA A 287 -2.61 18.17 18.86
C ALA A 287 -1.87 17.14 18.00
N ALA A 288 -2.50 16.63 16.93
CA ALA A 288 -1.86 15.74 15.97
C ALA A 288 -0.65 16.39 15.30
N GLN A 289 -0.80 17.62 14.79
CA GLN A 289 0.30 18.38 14.18
C GLN A 289 1.48 18.57 15.14
N ASP A 290 1.20 18.92 16.39
CA ASP A 290 2.22 19.15 17.42
C ASP A 290 2.95 17.85 17.80
N ALA A 291 2.23 16.74 17.91
CA ALA A 291 2.79 15.43 18.17
C ALA A 291 3.71 14.98 17.03
N PHE A 292 3.28 15.07 15.77
CA PHE A 292 4.14 14.80 14.63
C PHE A 292 5.34 15.75 14.52
N THR A 293 5.19 17.01 14.93
CA THR A 293 6.31 17.95 14.98
C THR A 293 7.36 17.53 16.01
N ARG A 294 6.95 17.00 17.17
CA ARG A 294 7.87 16.39 18.15
C ARG A 294 8.54 15.14 17.57
N ALA A 295 7.79 14.29 16.86
CA ALA A 295 8.34 13.10 16.24
C ALA A 295 9.45 13.41 15.22
N VAL A 296 9.23 14.37 14.31
CA VAL A 296 10.26 14.79 13.34
C VAL A 296 11.42 15.55 13.98
N ALA A 297 11.19 16.27 15.07
CA ALA A 297 12.28 16.91 15.83
C ALA A 297 13.19 15.88 16.50
N ALA A 298 12.61 14.80 17.05
CA ALA A 298 13.35 13.70 17.67
C ALA A 298 14.04 12.80 16.63
N ARG A 299 13.47 12.70 15.40
CA ARG A 299 14.01 11.91 14.30
C ARG A 299 13.76 12.59 12.95
N PRO A 300 14.73 13.39 12.46
CA PRO A 300 14.57 14.18 11.21
C PRO A 300 14.44 13.36 9.92
N ASP A 301 14.73 12.06 9.93
CA ASP A 301 14.56 11.13 8.79
C ASP A 301 13.29 10.26 8.92
N TYR A 302 12.34 10.65 9.77
CA TYR A 302 11.12 9.90 10.01
C TYR A 302 10.03 10.24 8.97
N SER A 303 10.07 9.53 7.84
CA SER A 303 9.16 9.73 6.70
C SER A 303 7.69 9.69 7.10
N ASP A 304 7.28 8.66 7.89
CA ASP A 304 5.88 8.47 8.31
C ASP A 304 5.38 9.63 9.18
N ALA A 305 6.26 10.25 9.99
CA ALA A 305 5.89 11.40 10.81
C ALA A 305 5.71 12.69 9.98
N TYR A 306 6.50 12.90 8.94
CA TYR A 306 6.24 13.97 7.97
C TYR A 306 4.93 13.73 7.24
N PHE A 307 4.64 12.49 6.83
CA PHE A 307 3.39 12.15 6.18
C PHE A 307 2.18 12.46 7.07
N GLY A 308 2.19 11.99 8.32
CA GLY A 308 1.13 12.29 9.28
C GLY A 308 0.96 13.79 9.54
N ARG A 309 2.07 14.54 9.66
CA ARG A 309 2.02 16.00 9.83
C ARG A 309 1.44 16.71 8.60
N GLY A 310 1.78 16.25 7.40
CA GLY A 310 1.22 16.75 6.15
C GLY A 310 -0.30 16.55 6.09
N LEU A 311 -0.79 15.36 6.49
CA LEU A 311 -2.23 15.10 6.58
C LEU A 311 -2.93 15.99 7.62
N ALA A 312 -2.37 16.13 8.82
CA ALA A 312 -2.92 17.01 9.85
C ALA A 312 -2.99 18.46 9.38
N ARG A 313 -1.94 18.97 8.73
CA ARG A 313 -1.90 20.32 8.15
C ARG A 313 -2.93 20.52 7.03
N SER A 314 -3.08 19.55 6.12
CA SER A 314 -4.11 19.63 5.08
C SER A 314 -5.50 19.76 5.68
N GLN A 315 -5.82 18.97 6.70
CA GLN A 315 -7.13 19.04 7.36
C GLN A 315 -7.31 20.33 8.16
N LEU A 316 -6.28 20.78 8.88
CA LEU A 316 -6.31 22.06 9.63
C LEU A 316 -6.65 23.24 8.72
N ASP A 317 -6.06 23.31 7.54
CA ASP A 317 -6.30 24.42 6.62
C ASP A 317 -7.72 24.37 6.06
N VAL A 318 -8.29 23.19 5.80
CA VAL A 318 -9.72 23.04 5.45
C VAL A 318 -10.62 23.60 6.57
N TYR A 319 -10.33 23.29 7.83
CA TYR A 319 -11.13 23.76 8.97
C TYR A 319 -10.98 25.27 9.20
N ARG A 320 -9.76 25.83 9.10
CA ARG A 320 -9.48 27.26 9.41
C ARG A 320 -10.04 28.21 8.37
N VAL A 321 -10.09 27.78 7.12
CA VAL A 321 -10.46 28.66 5.99
C VAL A 321 -11.84 28.31 5.46
N GLY A 322 -12.43 27.20 5.86
CA GLY A 322 -13.73 26.72 5.39
C GLY A 322 -13.70 26.19 3.96
N GLY A 323 -12.52 25.78 3.47
CA GLY A 323 -12.34 25.21 2.15
C GLY A 323 -10.91 24.74 1.91
N PRO A 324 -10.67 23.93 0.87
CA PRO A 324 -9.35 23.46 0.52
C PRO A 324 -8.54 24.58 -0.14
N LEU A 325 -7.95 25.43 0.67
CA LEU A 325 -6.88 26.32 0.23
C LEU A 325 -5.59 25.56 0.50
N GLY A 326 -4.84 25.23 -0.55
CA GLY A 326 -3.66 24.39 -0.45
C GLY A 326 -2.72 24.80 0.68
N SER A 327 -2.31 23.83 1.47
CA SER A 327 -1.36 24.02 2.57
C SER A 327 0.07 23.94 2.04
N GLU A 328 0.79 25.07 2.04
CA GLU A 328 2.23 25.05 1.75
C GLU A 328 2.98 24.12 2.72
N GLY A 329 2.58 24.10 3.99
CA GLY A 329 3.17 23.22 4.98
C GLY A 329 2.93 21.74 4.71
N ALA A 330 1.75 21.36 4.22
CA ALA A 330 1.45 19.99 3.81
C ALA A 330 2.23 19.59 2.56
N ARG A 331 2.27 20.45 1.53
CA ARG A 331 3.08 20.25 0.32
C ARG A 331 4.55 20.01 0.68
N ASP A 332 5.11 20.84 1.56
CA ASP A 332 6.51 20.73 1.96
C ASP A 332 6.78 19.42 2.72
N ASP A 333 5.87 19.02 3.61
CA ASP A 333 5.98 17.74 4.32
C ASP A 333 5.88 16.55 3.36
N PHE A 334 4.90 16.52 2.43
CA PHE A 334 4.82 15.45 1.42
C PHE A 334 6.04 15.47 0.48
N GLY A 335 6.56 16.66 0.15
CA GLY A 335 7.82 16.82 -0.58
C GLY A 335 9.01 16.18 0.14
N LEU A 336 9.09 16.31 1.47
CA LEU A 336 10.10 15.63 2.28
C LEU A 336 9.89 14.12 2.32
N VAL A 337 8.64 13.64 2.40
CA VAL A 337 8.33 12.20 2.33
C VAL A 337 8.84 11.60 1.04
N VAL A 338 8.52 12.18 -0.13
CA VAL A 338 8.96 11.64 -1.43
C VAL A 338 10.48 11.80 -1.65
N ALA A 339 11.13 12.72 -0.94
CA ALA A 339 12.59 12.83 -0.95
C ALA A 339 13.26 11.73 -0.10
N LEU A 340 12.64 11.34 1.02
CA LEU A 340 13.11 10.27 1.90
C LEU A 340 12.76 8.88 1.36
N ASP A 341 11.56 8.73 0.79
CA ASP A 341 11.06 7.51 0.17
C ASP A 341 10.46 7.80 -1.22
N PRO A 342 11.27 7.81 -2.28
CA PRO A 342 10.83 8.10 -3.65
C PRO A 342 9.89 7.04 -4.25
N PHE A 343 9.72 5.89 -3.59
CA PHE A 343 8.87 4.78 -4.05
C PHE A 343 7.54 4.71 -3.30
N ASN A 344 7.17 5.72 -2.54
CA ASN A 344 5.88 5.81 -1.85
C ASN A 344 4.81 6.46 -2.76
N PRO A 345 3.93 5.67 -3.39
CA PRO A 345 2.92 6.21 -4.32
C PRO A 345 1.88 7.08 -3.59
N VAL A 346 1.55 6.73 -2.35
CA VAL A 346 0.57 7.49 -1.56
C VAL A 346 1.09 8.90 -1.24
N ALA A 347 2.39 9.03 -0.92
CA ALA A 347 3.00 10.33 -0.69
C ALA A 347 3.03 11.19 -1.96
N TRP A 348 3.35 10.60 -3.11
CA TRP A 348 3.29 11.30 -4.40
C TRP A 348 1.87 11.75 -4.73
N ASN A 349 0.85 10.93 -4.47
CA ASN A 349 -0.54 11.30 -4.68
C ASN A 349 -0.98 12.47 -3.77
N ASN A 350 -0.64 12.43 -2.48
CA ASN A 350 -0.95 13.53 -1.57
C ASN A 350 -0.18 14.82 -1.91
N LEU A 351 1.06 14.71 -2.39
CA LEU A 351 1.81 15.85 -2.92
C LEU A 351 1.09 16.48 -4.11
N ALA A 352 0.57 15.65 -5.03
CA ALA A 352 -0.18 16.13 -6.20
C ALA A 352 -1.43 16.91 -5.80
N VAL A 353 -2.23 16.36 -4.88
CA VAL A 353 -3.43 17.04 -4.36
C VAL A 353 -3.06 18.38 -3.69
N ALA A 354 -2.01 18.40 -2.86
CA ALA A 354 -1.55 19.63 -2.23
C ALA A 354 -1.08 20.69 -3.26
N GLN A 355 -0.38 20.28 -4.32
CA GLN A 355 0.04 21.16 -5.42
C GLN A 355 -1.16 21.70 -6.20
N PHE A 356 -2.14 20.87 -6.51
CA PHE A 356 -3.38 21.29 -7.18
C PHE A 356 -4.10 22.40 -6.39
N TRP A 357 -4.29 22.21 -5.08
CA TRP A 357 -4.95 23.21 -4.25
C TRP A 357 -4.15 24.51 -4.08
N LEU A 358 -2.82 24.45 -4.21
CA LEU A 358 -1.96 25.63 -4.28
C LEU A 358 -1.96 26.32 -5.67
N GLY A 359 -2.64 25.74 -6.66
CA GLY A 359 -2.73 26.30 -8.02
C GLY A 359 -1.62 25.83 -8.96
N ASP A 360 -0.80 24.88 -8.55
CA ASP A 360 0.25 24.27 -9.36
C ASP A 360 -0.28 22.98 -10.03
N LEU A 361 -1.08 23.16 -11.11
CA LEU A 361 -1.66 22.03 -11.84
C LEU A 361 -0.59 21.20 -12.55
N ASP A 362 0.44 21.82 -13.12
CA ASP A 362 1.57 21.14 -13.77
C ASP A 362 2.32 20.24 -12.78
N GLY A 363 2.62 20.76 -11.59
CA GLY A 363 3.21 20.01 -10.49
C GLY A 363 2.32 18.83 -10.07
N ALA A 364 1.01 19.07 -9.93
CA ALA A 364 0.04 18.04 -9.56
C ALA A 364 0.02 16.88 -10.59
N ILE A 365 -0.01 17.19 -11.88
CA ILE A 365 0.06 16.19 -12.96
C ILE A 365 1.39 15.42 -12.88
N GLY A 366 2.51 16.12 -12.68
CA GLY A 366 3.83 15.50 -12.57
C GLY A 366 3.92 14.53 -11.40
N ALA A 367 3.44 14.91 -10.23
CA ALA A 367 3.44 14.08 -9.03
C ALA A 367 2.47 12.89 -9.17
N SER A 368 1.24 13.09 -9.72
CA SER A 368 0.29 11.99 -9.95
C SER A 368 0.81 10.98 -10.98
N ARG A 369 1.47 11.42 -12.06
CA ARG A 369 2.14 10.53 -13.02
C ARG A 369 3.21 9.68 -12.32
N ARG A 370 3.93 10.27 -11.37
CA ARG A 370 4.92 9.54 -10.59
C ARG A 370 4.27 8.49 -9.68
N ALA A 371 3.18 8.85 -8.99
CA ALA A 371 2.40 7.92 -8.17
C ALA A 371 1.91 6.71 -8.99
N ALA A 372 1.27 6.96 -10.14
CA ALA A 372 0.78 5.91 -11.04
C ALA A 372 1.92 5.03 -11.60
N ALA A 373 3.07 5.62 -11.97
CA ALA A 373 4.21 4.89 -12.54
C ALA A 373 4.92 3.98 -11.52
N ILE A 374 4.79 4.21 -10.22
CA ILE A 374 5.36 3.35 -9.17
C ILE A 374 4.57 2.03 -9.06
N GLY A 375 3.40 1.96 -9.65
CA GLY A 375 2.55 0.76 -9.65
C GLY A 375 1.86 0.59 -8.31
N SER A 376 0.86 1.41 -8.07
CA SER A 376 -0.03 1.29 -6.91
C SER A 376 -1.22 0.40 -7.28
N ASP A 377 -1.53 -0.59 -6.42
CA ASP A 377 -2.80 -1.31 -6.49
C ASP A 377 -3.99 -0.42 -6.06
N ASP A 378 -3.71 0.84 -5.73
CA ASP A 378 -4.70 1.81 -5.33
C ASP A 378 -5.11 2.66 -6.55
N PRO A 379 -6.36 2.55 -7.00
CA PRO A 379 -6.85 3.29 -8.17
C PRO A 379 -6.93 4.81 -7.94
N LEU A 380 -6.75 5.30 -6.71
CA LEU A 380 -6.89 6.73 -6.39
C LEU A 380 -5.86 7.60 -7.13
N ALA A 381 -4.62 7.12 -7.30
CA ALA A 381 -3.61 7.85 -8.04
C ALA A 381 -3.98 8.04 -9.52
N ASP A 382 -4.54 6.98 -10.13
CA ASP A 382 -5.02 7.02 -11.51
C ASP A 382 -6.25 7.94 -11.65
N LEU A 383 -7.17 7.89 -10.69
CA LEU A 383 -8.34 8.76 -10.67
C LEU A 383 -7.97 10.23 -10.52
N ASN A 384 -7.06 10.57 -9.61
CA ASN A 384 -6.59 11.95 -9.44
C ASN A 384 -5.83 12.44 -10.68
N LEU A 385 -4.99 11.59 -11.29
CA LEU A 385 -4.32 11.95 -12.53
C LEU A 385 -5.33 12.20 -13.67
N ALA A 386 -6.35 11.35 -13.80
CA ALA A 386 -7.41 11.55 -14.80
C ALA A 386 -8.11 12.90 -14.58
N LEU A 387 -8.46 13.25 -13.33
CA LEU A 387 -9.04 14.55 -13.01
C LEU A 387 -8.12 15.70 -13.46
N PHE A 388 -6.85 15.68 -13.05
CA PHE A 388 -5.92 16.78 -13.35
C PHE A 388 -5.65 16.92 -14.86
N LEU A 389 -5.57 15.81 -15.61
CA LEU A 389 -5.44 15.85 -17.07
C LEU A 389 -6.68 16.46 -17.74
N LEU A 390 -7.89 16.15 -17.26
CA LEU A 390 -9.10 16.77 -17.75
C LEU A 390 -9.14 18.28 -17.46
N LEU A 391 -8.68 18.70 -16.27
CA LEU A 391 -8.59 20.12 -15.88
C LEU A 391 -7.57 20.88 -16.71
N ASP A 392 -6.48 20.23 -17.14
CA ASP A 392 -5.47 20.78 -18.05
C ASP A 392 -5.93 20.82 -19.52
N GLY A 393 -7.01 20.12 -19.85
CA GLY A 393 -7.54 20.02 -21.22
C GLY A 393 -6.91 18.92 -22.06
N ASP A 394 -6.08 18.05 -21.48
CA ASP A 394 -5.52 16.84 -22.12
C ASP A 394 -6.59 15.73 -22.19
N ALA A 395 -7.46 15.82 -23.20
CA ALA A 395 -8.56 14.86 -23.38
C ALA A 395 -8.07 13.43 -23.70
N GLU A 396 -6.96 13.28 -24.43
CA GLU A 396 -6.40 11.96 -24.77
C GLU A 396 -5.78 11.30 -23.52
N GLY A 397 -4.99 12.04 -22.77
CA GLY A 397 -4.42 11.59 -21.50
C GLY A 397 -5.49 11.24 -20.49
N TYR A 398 -6.55 12.04 -20.39
CA TYR A 398 -7.72 11.77 -19.54
C TYR A 398 -8.38 10.41 -19.85
N GLU A 399 -8.75 10.18 -21.11
CA GLU A 399 -9.42 8.92 -21.52
C GLU A 399 -8.52 7.70 -21.29
N ALA A 400 -7.23 7.82 -21.59
CA ALA A 400 -6.26 6.76 -21.33
C ALA A 400 -6.16 6.44 -19.82
N GLN A 401 -6.08 7.46 -18.97
CA GLN A 401 -5.93 7.30 -17.53
C GLN A 401 -7.21 6.78 -16.87
N LEU A 402 -8.38 7.26 -17.32
CA LEU A 402 -9.67 6.75 -16.85
C LEU A 402 -9.86 5.26 -17.24
N SER A 403 -9.35 4.85 -18.39
CA SER A 403 -9.33 3.43 -18.80
C SER A 403 -8.43 2.59 -17.90
N SER A 404 -7.26 3.10 -17.48
CA SER A 404 -6.37 2.45 -16.51
C SER A 404 -7.07 2.28 -15.15
N ALA A 405 -7.65 3.36 -14.62
CA ALA A 405 -8.42 3.32 -13.39
C ALA A 405 -9.58 2.33 -13.45
N ARG A 406 -10.29 2.26 -14.59
CA ARG A 406 -11.35 1.28 -14.83
C ARG A 406 -10.85 -0.15 -14.67
N ALA A 407 -9.70 -0.49 -15.25
CA ALA A 407 -9.12 -1.82 -15.15
C ALA A 407 -8.80 -2.20 -13.70
N LEU A 408 -8.24 -1.26 -12.91
CA LEU A 408 -7.96 -1.46 -11.49
C LEU A 408 -9.25 -1.61 -10.65
N LEU A 409 -10.21 -0.70 -10.83
CA LEU A 409 -11.48 -0.70 -10.08
C LEU A 409 -12.32 -1.96 -10.35
N GLY A 410 -12.28 -2.46 -11.59
CA GLY A 410 -13.02 -3.66 -12.01
C GLY A 410 -12.30 -4.96 -11.70
N GLY A 411 -10.98 -4.93 -11.46
CA GLY A 411 -10.19 -6.12 -11.16
C GLY A 411 -10.61 -6.78 -9.85
N GLY A 412 -10.56 -8.12 -9.79
CA GLY A 412 -10.89 -8.88 -8.58
C GLY A 412 -9.90 -8.71 -7.43
N GLU A 413 -8.76 -8.10 -7.69
CA GLU A 413 -7.68 -7.90 -6.71
C GLU A 413 -7.93 -6.72 -5.76
N VAL A 414 -8.67 -5.69 -6.21
CA VAL A 414 -9.02 -4.54 -5.37
C VAL A 414 -10.20 -4.88 -4.49
N HIS A 415 -9.99 -4.87 -3.17
CA HIS A 415 -11.05 -5.11 -2.21
C HIS A 415 -12.16 -4.06 -2.36
N GLU A 416 -13.42 -4.47 -2.25
CA GLU A 416 -14.60 -3.62 -2.47
C GLU A 416 -14.58 -2.32 -1.64
N ALA A 417 -14.16 -2.40 -0.38
CA ALA A 417 -14.04 -1.23 0.49
C ALA A 417 -12.97 -0.23 -0.03
N ARG A 418 -11.86 -0.71 -0.58
CA ARG A 418 -10.82 0.15 -1.17
C ARG A 418 -11.31 0.83 -2.44
N ARG A 419 -12.05 0.07 -3.29
CA ARG A 419 -12.71 0.63 -4.47
C ARG A 419 -13.66 1.77 -4.10
N ALA A 420 -14.56 1.50 -3.15
CA ALA A 420 -15.53 2.49 -2.68
C ALA A 420 -14.84 3.74 -2.10
N ALA A 421 -13.78 3.56 -1.31
CA ALA A 421 -13.01 4.67 -0.75
C ALA A 421 -12.32 5.50 -1.84
N ALA A 422 -11.71 4.88 -2.85
CA ALA A 422 -11.05 5.59 -3.95
C ALA A 422 -12.05 6.41 -4.77
N VAL A 423 -13.21 5.82 -5.10
CA VAL A 423 -14.29 6.52 -5.82
C VAL A 423 -14.85 7.67 -4.98
N ALA A 424 -15.11 7.45 -3.68
CA ALA A 424 -15.62 8.49 -2.78
C ALA A 424 -14.64 9.66 -2.64
N ASN A 425 -13.34 9.41 -2.50
CA ASN A 425 -12.32 10.45 -2.46
C ASN A 425 -12.26 11.25 -3.77
N ALA A 426 -12.24 10.57 -4.92
CA ALA A 426 -12.23 11.25 -6.22
C ALA A 426 -13.50 12.09 -6.44
N LEU A 427 -14.67 11.60 -6.03
CA LEU A 427 -15.93 12.38 -6.05
C LEU A 427 -15.83 13.60 -5.12
N GLY A 428 -15.28 13.44 -3.93
CA GLY A 428 -15.06 14.54 -2.98
C GLY A 428 -14.21 15.66 -3.62
N GLU A 429 -13.09 15.33 -4.25
CA GLU A 429 -12.24 16.29 -4.95
C GLU A 429 -12.99 17.04 -6.06
N THR A 430 -13.90 16.38 -6.79
CA THR A 430 -14.71 17.07 -7.82
C THR A 430 -15.70 18.07 -7.25
N TYR A 431 -16.35 17.76 -6.12
CA TYR A 431 -17.25 18.69 -5.44
C TYR A 431 -16.50 19.91 -4.91
N LEU A 432 -15.33 19.66 -4.31
CA LEU A 432 -14.48 20.74 -3.82
C LEU A 432 -13.95 21.61 -4.98
N ALA A 433 -13.50 20.99 -6.07
CA ALA A 433 -13.04 21.72 -7.25
C ALA A 433 -14.17 22.57 -7.86
N GLU A 434 -15.38 22.05 -8.01
CA GLU A 434 -16.53 22.80 -8.50
C GLU A 434 -16.86 24.01 -7.62
N GLN A 435 -16.74 23.86 -6.29
CA GLN A 435 -17.08 24.91 -5.32
C GLN A 435 -16.01 25.99 -5.19
N TYR A 436 -14.73 25.60 -5.14
CA TYR A 436 -13.62 26.49 -4.78
C TYR A 436 -12.72 26.88 -5.95
N ARG A 437 -12.87 26.22 -7.11
CA ARG A 437 -12.09 26.46 -8.33
C ARG A 437 -13.06 26.62 -9.51
N PRO A 438 -13.82 27.75 -9.56
CA PRO A 438 -14.89 27.94 -10.55
C PRO A 438 -14.41 27.86 -12.00
N GLU A 439 -13.12 28.13 -12.26
CA GLU A 439 -12.48 27.94 -13.56
C GLU A 439 -12.49 26.49 -14.05
N TYR A 440 -12.62 25.53 -13.13
CA TYR A 440 -12.64 24.09 -13.43
C TYR A 440 -14.02 23.44 -13.24
N ALA A 441 -15.04 24.21 -12.89
CA ALA A 441 -16.35 23.68 -12.51
C ALA A 441 -16.98 22.74 -13.55
N ASP A 442 -16.91 23.10 -14.84
CA ASP A 442 -17.50 22.28 -15.91
C ASP A 442 -16.72 20.96 -16.12
N ALA A 443 -15.40 21.01 -16.07
CA ALA A 443 -14.56 19.82 -16.19
C ALA A 443 -14.73 18.89 -14.97
N ALA A 444 -14.78 19.44 -13.75
CA ALA A 444 -15.02 18.69 -12.52
C ALA A 444 -16.40 17.99 -12.56
N ARG A 445 -17.43 18.68 -13.06
CA ARG A 445 -18.76 18.12 -13.23
C ARG A 445 -18.79 16.98 -14.25
N ARG A 446 -18.14 17.16 -15.40
CA ARG A 446 -17.99 16.12 -16.42
C ARG A 446 -17.29 14.88 -15.84
N TYR A 447 -16.17 15.08 -15.14
CA TYR A 447 -15.44 13.98 -14.53
C TYR A 447 -16.29 13.22 -13.50
N ARG A 448 -17.04 13.93 -12.66
CA ARG A 448 -17.96 13.33 -11.69
C ARG A 448 -19.02 12.46 -12.37
N GLU A 449 -19.60 12.92 -13.47
CA GLU A 449 -20.59 12.16 -14.23
C GLU A 449 -19.98 10.89 -14.84
N ASP A 450 -18.78 10.98 -15.40
CA ASP A 450 -18.06 9.84 -15.97
C ASP A 450 -17.67 8.81 -14.89
N LEU A 451 -17.24 9.29 -13.72
CA LEU A 451 -16.87 8.42 -12.59
C LEU A 451 -18.08 7.70 -12.00
N LEU A 452 -19.22 8.39 -11.81
CA LEU A 452 -20.46 7.78 -11.33
C LEU A 452 -20.98 6.74 -12.33
N ARG A 453 -20.90 7.03 -13.63
CA ARG A 453 -21.24 6.09 -14.69
C ARG A 453 -20.33 4.85 -14.66
N LEU A 454 -19.04 5.05 -14.48
CA LEU A 454 -18.06 3.97 -14.39
C LEU A 454 -18.33 3.08 -13.16
N ASP A 455 -18.55 3.66 -11.99
CA ASP A 455 -18.83 2.93 -10.75
C ASP A 455 -20.12 2.10 -10.86
N HIS A 456 -21.15 2.68 -11.46
CA HIS A 456 -22.40 1.99 -11.75
C HIS A 456 -22.21 0.81 -12.70
N GLN A 457 -21.46 0.98 -13.80
CA GLN A 457 -21.14 -0.09 -14.74
C GLN A 457 -20.42 -1.26 -14.08
N ILE A 458 -19.42 -0.96 -13.24
CA ILE A 458 -18.66 -1.99 -12.52
C ILE A 458 -19.57 -2.75 -11.55
N SER A 459 -20.44 -2.04 -10.82
CA SER A 459 -21.38 -2.63 -9.88
C SER A 459 -22.36 -3.57 -10.57
N VAL A 460 -22.97 -3.14 -11.67
CA VAL A 460 -23.87 -3.98 -12.48
C VAL A 460 -23.10 -5.16 -13.09
N GLY A 461 -21.88 -4.92 -13.60
CA GLY A 461 -21.04 -5.97 -14.16
C GLY A 461 -20.73 -7.08 -13.15
N LYS A 462 -20.32 -6.70 -11.92
CA LYS A 462 -20.06 -7.67 -10.83
C LYS A 462 -21.30 -8.41 -10.40
N GLN A 463 -22.39 -7.69 -10.19
CA GLN A 463 -23.64 -8.26 -9.65
C GLN A 463 -24.30 -9.24 -10.63
N PHE A 464 -24.39 -8.89 -11.91
CA PHE A 464 -25.23 -9.62 -12.86
C PHE A 464 -24.45 -10.39 -13.92
N PHE A 465 -23.22 -10.00 -14.24
CA PHE A 465 -22.40 -10.64 -15.27
C PHE A 465 -21.21 -11.41 -14.70
N GLY A 466 -20.92 -11.28 -13.41
CA GLY A 466 -19.76 -11.90 -12.77
C GLY A 466 -18.41 -11.29 -13.23
N THR A 467 -18.44 -10.11 -13.85
CA THR A 467 -17.26 -9.38 -14.29
C THR A 467 -17.27 -7.96 -13.71
N GLY A 468 -16.15 -7.53 -13.15
CA GLY A 468 -16.01 -6.17 -12.63
C GLY A 468 -15.51 -5.17 -13.67
N VAL A 469 -14.95 -5.66 -14.79
CA VAL A 469 -14.49 -4.84 -15.91
C VAL A 469 -15.34 -5.18 -17.12
N PRO A 470 -16.19 -4.24 -17.60
CA PRO A 470 -16.98 -4.48 -18.80
C PRO A 470 -16.07 -4.82 -19.99
N VAL A 471 -16.36 -5.91 -20.67
CA VAL A 471 -15.65 -6.27 -21.90
C VAL A 471 -16.18 -5.38 -23.02
N PRO A 472 -15.33 -4.61 -23.73
CA PRO A 472 -15.77 -3.81 -24.85
C PRO A 472 -16.49 -4.67 -25.89
N VAL A 473 -17.66 -4.25 -26.29
CA VAL A 473 -18.43 -4.88 -27.36
C VAL A 473 -18.59 -3.88 -28.50
N ASP A 474 -18.48 -4.34 -29.75
CA ASP A 474 -18.75 -3.49 -30.92
C ASP A 474 -20.27 -3.24 -31.12
N ALA A 475 -21.06 -3.54 -30.12
CA ALA A 475 -22.49 -3.34 -30.09
C ALA A 475 -22.86 -1.87 -29.84
N ARG A 476 -23.90 -1.42 -30.50
CA ARG A 476 -24.48 -0.08 -30.31
C ARG A 476 -25.99 -0.19 -30.20
N ILE A 477 -26.55 0.69 -29.38
CA ILE A 477 -28.01 0.80 -29.22
C ILE A 477 -28.40 2.24 -29.56
N SER A 478 -29.41 2.39 -30.42
CA SER A 478 -29.94 3.70 -30.78
C SER A 478 -30.60 4.39 -29.58
N PRO A 479 -30.78 5.72 -29.60
CA PRO A 479 -31.59 6.42 -28.63
C PRO A 479 -32.99 5.76 -28.51
N PHE A 480 -33.49 5.70 -27.29
CA PHE A 480 -34.79 5.07 -27.02
C PHE A 480 -35.97 5.90 -27.55
N THR A 481 -36.96 5.19 -28.07
CA THR A 481 -38.29 5.76 -28.32
C THR A 481 -39.25 5.20 -27.29
N PHE A 482 -39.95 6.08 -26.58
CA PHE A 482 -40.89 5.74 -25.52
C PHE A 482 -42.32 5.91 -25.99
N ALA A 483 -43.18 4.89 -25.71
CA ALA A 483 -44.59 4.95 -26.00
C ALA A 483 -45.39 4.47 -24.76
N LEU A 484 -46.12 5.38 -24.14
CA LEU A 484 -46.96 5.08 -22.96
C LEU A 484 -48.40 4.70 -23.42
N SER A 485 -48.96 3.63 -22.88
CA SER A 485 -50.33 3.25 -23.14
C SER A 485 -51.33 4.30 -22.64
N ALA A 486 -52.55 4.33 -23.20
CA ALA A 486 -53.55 5.32 -22.85
C ALA A 486 -54.02 5.21 -21.39
N ASP A 487 -54.03 4.01 -20.84
CA ASP A 487 -54.32 3.72 -19.41
C ASP A 487 -53.11 3.87 -18.49
N ARG A 488 -51.95 4.21 -19.08
CA ARG A 488 -50.64 4.42 -18.39
C ARG A 488 -50.11 3.17 -17.68
N THR A 489 -50.58 1.99 -17.98
CA THR A 489 -50.14 0.74 -17.35
C THR A 489 -48.95 0.12 -18.07
N GLU A 490 -48.72 0.47 -19.33
CA GLU A 490 -47.62 -0.06 -20.13
C GLU A 490 -46.78 1.05 -20.74
N LEU A 491 -45.46 0.91 -20.60
CA LEU A 491 -44.46 1.75 -21.25
C LEU A 491 -43.61 0.88 -22.19
N VAL A 492 -43.74 1.11 -23.49
CA VAL A 492 -42.91 0.41 -24.50
C VAL A 492 -41.68 1.24 -24.83
N VAL A 493 -40.52 0.67 -24.63
CA VAL A 493 -39.21 1.24 -24.95
C VAL A 493 -38.66 0.54 -26.18
N THR A 494 -38.56 1.23 -27.30
CA THR A 494 -38.09 0.68 -28.56
C THR A 494 -36.72 1.24 -28.92
N PHE A 495 -35.83 0.41 -29.44
CA PHE A 495 -34.50 0.77 -29.91
C PHE A 495 -33.99 -0.15 -30.99
N ASP A 496 -33.05 0.32 -31.80
CA ASP A 496 -32.34 -0.48 -32.79
C ASP A 496 -30.99 -0.90 -32.16
N ALA A 497 -30.74 -2.23 -32.13
CA ALA A 497 -29.48 -2.82 -31.68
C ALA A 497 -28.64 -3.20 -32.90
N THR A 498 -27.38 -2.75 -32.93
CA THR A 498 -26.44 -3.02 -34.03
C THR A 498 -25.21 -3.69 -33.42
N GLY A 499 -24.72 -4.78 -34.04
CA GLY A 499 -23.53 -5.50 -33.61
C GLY A 499 -23.70 -6.34 -32.35
N VAL A 500 -24.91 -6.46 -31.76
CA VAL A 500 -25.20 -7.42 -30.70
C VAL A 500 -25.36 -8.80 -31.34
N VAL A 501 -24.56 -9.78 -30.87
CA VAL A 501 -24.56 -11.14 -31.44
C VAL A 501 -25.30 -12.12 -30.55
N ALA A 502 -25.94 -13.13 -31.18
CA ALA A 502 -26.60 -14.21 -30.45
C ALA A 502 -25.64 -14.88 -29.46
N GLY A 503 -26.11 -15.14 -28.27
CA GLY A 503 -25.31 -15.73 -27.21
C GLY A 503 -24.68 -14.73 -26.24
N GLN A 504 -24.61 -13.45 -26.56
CA GLN A 504 -24.21 -12.41 -25.60
C GLN A 504 -25.28 -12.25 -24.51
N ARG A 505 -24.85 -12.04 -23.27
CA ARG A 505 -25.77 -11.78 -22.15
C ARG A 505 -26.14 -10.30 -22.16
N TRP A 506 -27.41 -10.03 -21.97
CA TRP A 506 -27.92 -8.66 -21.88
C TRP A 506 -28.95 -8.54 -20.76
N LEU A 507 -29.16 -7.31 -20.28
CA LEU A 507 -30.22 -6.96 -19.33
C LEU A 507 -30.60 -5.50 -19.49
N TRP A 508 -31.73 -5.11 -18.94
CA TRP A 508 -32.04 -3.73 -18.68
C TRP A 508 -32.32 -3.48 -17.20
N ARG A 509 -32.09 -2.24 -16.76
CA ARG A 509 -32.43 -1.75 -15.44
C ARG A 509 -33.40 -0.60 -15.58
N THR A 510 -34.41 -0.56 -14.73
CA THR A 510 -35.46 0.46 -14.72
C THR A 510 -35.44 1.18 -13.38
N TYR A 511 -35.48 2.49 -13.44
CA TYR A 511 -35.50 3.36 -12.24
C TYR A 511 -36.76 4.21 -12.30
N ARG A 512 -37.49 4.30 -11.19
CA ARG A 512 -38.64 5.20 -11.02
C ARG A 512 -38.33 6.24 -9.94
N GLY A 513 -38.34 7.52 -10.30
CA GLY A 513 -37.98 8.59 -9.37
C GLY A 513 -36.57 8.46 -8.80
N GLY A 514 -35.63 7.91 -9.60
CA GLY A 514 -34.23 7.71 -9.21
C GLY A 514 -33.93 6.45 -8.39
N VAL A 515 -34.94 5.63 -8.04
CA VAL A 515 -34.78 4.36 -7.32
C VAL A 515 -34.99 3.21 -8.29
N GLU A 516 -34.09 2.20 -8.24
CA GLU A 516 -34.22 0.99 -9.05
C GLU A 516 -35.51 0.24 -8.71
N ASP A 517 -36.25 -0.10 -9.77
CA ASP A 517 -37.45 -0.92 -9.65
C ASP A 517 -37.13 -2.38 -10.00
N ALA A 518 -36.94 -3.20 -8.97
CA ALA A 518 -36.55 -4.59 -9.13
C ALA A 518 -37.60 -5.42 -9.89
N LEU A 519 -38.89 -5.03 -9.86
CA LEU A 519 -39.96 -5.74 -10.60
C LEU A 519 -39.88 -5.50 -12.12
N LEU A 520 -39.29 -4.37 -12.52
CA LEU A 520 -39.12 -3.98 -13.92
C LEU A 520 -37.68 -4.19 -14.44
N SER A 521 -36.83 -4.77 -13.61
CA SER A 521 -35.42 -4.99 -13.88
C SER A 521 -35.11 -6.50 -13.85
N PRO A 522 -35.09 -7.19 -15.02
CA PRO A 522 -34.93 -8.64 -15.07
C PRO A 522 -33.50 -9.08 -14.77
N GLU A 523 -33.32 -10.36 -14.51
CA GLU A 523 -32.02 -11.02 -14.52
C GLU A 523 -31.43 -11.05 -15.93
N PRO A 524 -30.09 -11.18 -16.09
CA PRO A 524 -29.46 -11.24 -17.40
C PRO A 524 -29.98 -12.39 -18.26
N GLU A 525 -30.35 -12.08 -19.47
CA GLU A 525 -30.80 -13.04 -20.47
C GLU A 525 -29.80 -13.17 -21.60
N VAL A 526 -29.88 -14.28 -22.34
CA VAL A 526 -29.09 -14.46 -23.57
C VAL A 526 -29.80 -13.72 -24.70
N TRP A 527 -29.06 -12.89 -25.45
CA TRP A 527 -29.61 -12.22 -26.63
C TRP A 527 -30.11 -13.24 -27.64
N PRO A 528 -31.42 -13.24 -27.94
CA PRO A 528 -32.02 -14.34 -28.70
C PRO A 528 -31.90 -14.20 -30.21
N PHE A 529 -31.48 -13.02 -30.69
CA PHE A 529 -31.55 -12.71 -32.12
C PHE A 529 -30.22 -13.01 -32.82
N ALA A 530 -30.29 -13.73 -33.94
CA ALA A 530 -29.12 -14.14 -34.72
C ALA A 530 -28.68 -13.09 -35.76
N VAL A 531 -29.44 -12.01 -35.94
CA VAL A 531 -29.15 -10.95 -36.91
C VAL A 531 -28.41 -9.78 -36.25
N PRO A 532 -27.39 -9.21 -36.89
CA PRO A 532 -26.55 -8.16 -36.28
C PRO A 532 -27.28 -6.81 -36.09
N ASP A 533 -28.35 -6.58 -36.87
CA ASP A 533 -29.18 -5.35 -36.76
C ASP A 533 -30.62 -5.75 -36.47
N TYR A 534 -31.10 -5.41 -35.28
CA TYR A 534 -32.42 -5.80 -34.82
C TYR A 534 -33.11 -4.66 -34.06
N ARG A 535 -34.39 -4.45 -34.36
CA ARG A 535 -35.26 -3.55 -33.59
C ARG A 535 -35.87 -4.30 -32.43
N ALA A 536 -35.42 -3.98 -31.22
CA ALA A 536 -35.89 -4.52 -29.97
C ALA A 536 -36.94 -3.63 -29.29
N ALA A 537 -37.82 -4.22 -28.50
CA ALA A 537 -38.74 -3.50 -27.65
C ALA A 537 -38.76 -4.15 -26.25
N ILE A 538 -38.68 -3.31 -25.22
CA ILE A 538 -38.89 -3.68 -23.82
C ILE A 538 -40.29 -3.16 -23.44
N THR A 539 -41.15 -4.02 -22.94
CA THR A 539 -42.45 -3.60 -22.39
C THR A 539 -42.37 -3.65 -20.88
N LEU A 540 -42.51 -2.50 -20.25
CA LEU A 540 -42.56 -2.33 -18.81
C LEU A 540 -44.06 -2.24 -18.39
N THR A 541 -44.54 -3.15 -17.55
CA THR A 541 -45.94 -3.19 -17.12
C THR A 541 -46.03 -2.88 -15.65
N VAL A 542 -46.77 -1.82 -15.33
CA VAL A 542 -47.04 -1.35 -13.94
C VAL A 542 -48.58 -1.39 -13.73
N PRO A 543 -49.14 -2.39 -13.04
CA PRO A 543 -50.58 -2.54 -12.92
C PRO A 543 -51.31 -1.32 -12.33
N GLU A 544 -50.66 -0.63 -11.38
CA GLU A 544 -51.18 0.62 -10.78
C GLU A 544 -50.97 1.87 -11.69
N GLY A 545 -50.28 1.69 -12.79
CA GLY A 545 -49.96 2.75 -13.76
C GLY A 545 -48.73 3.59 -13.40
N PHE A 546 -48.13 4.21 -14.42
CA PHE A 546 -47.01 5.13 -14.27
C PHE A 546 -47.52 6.47 -13.73
N VAL A 547 -46.90 6.97 -12.66
CA VAL A 547 -47.29 8.22 -11.98
C VAL A 547 -46.80 9.42 -12.78
N ALA A 548 -47.73 10.37 -13.05
CA ALA A 548 -47.37 11.60 -13.80
C ALA A 548 -46.30 12.40 -13.07
N GLY A 549 -45.28 12.81 -13.81
CA GLY A 549 -44.16 13.62 -13.30
C GLY A 549 -43.09 12.84 -12.51
N VAL A 550 -43.26 11.51 -12.35
CA VAL A 550 -42.20 10.66 -11.81
C VAL A 550 -41.38 10.12 -12.97
N PRO A 551 -40.09 10.52 -13.15
CA PRO A 551 -39.30 10.11 -14.27
C PRO A 551 -39.02 8.59 -14.22
N VAL A 552 -39.05 7.95 -15.41
CA VAL A 552 -38.68 6.56 -15.63
C VAL A 552 -37.42 6.53 -16.46
N ARG A 553 -36.34 6.05 -15.89
CA ARG A 553 -35.06 5.85 -16.60
C ARG A 553 -34.89 4.39 -16.91
N VAL A 554 -34.47 4.07 -18.13
CA VAL A 554 -34.15 2.71 -18.58
C VAL A 554 -32.70 2.69 -19.05
N GLU A 555 -31.97 1.68 -18.64
CA GLU A 555 -30.58 1.43 -19.03
C GLU A 555 -30.46 0.04 -19.61
N VAL A 556 -29.72 -0.12 -20.72
CA VAL A 556 -29.51 -1.42 -21.36
C VAL A 556 -28.03 -1.75 -21.35
N PHE A 557 -27.73 -2.94 -20.83
CA PHE A 557 -26.36 -3.49 -20.72
C PHE A 557 -26.21 -4.73 -21.60
N VAL A 558 -25.05 -4.88 -22.23
CA VAL A 558 -24.62 -6.09 -22.94
C VAL A 558 -23.24 -6.47 -22.44
N GLU A 559 -23.06 -7.71 -21.96
CA GLU A 559 -21.83 -8.22 -21.35
C GLU A 559 -21.23 -7.26 -20.32
N GLY A 560 -22.08 -6.64 -19.50
CA GLY A 560 -21.69 -5.69 -18.46
C GLY A 560 -21.43 -4.26 -18.94
N ASN A 561 -21.45 -3.99 -20.25
CA ASN A 561 -21.28 -2.64 -20.77
C ASN A 561 -22.63 -1.92 -20.85
N LEU A 562 -22.71 -0.70 -20.30
CA LEU A 562 -23.86 0.18 -20.50
C LEU A 562 -23.79 0.75 -21.92
N LEU A 563 -24.67 0.27 -22.81
CA LEU A 563 -24.73 0.70 -24.19
C LEU A 563 -25.64 1.90 -24.42
N GLN A 564 -26.74 2.00 -23.65
CA GLN A 564 -27.71 3.10 -23.79
C GLN A 564 -28.46 3.33 -22.48
N ALA A 565 -28.72 4.58 -22.20
CA ALA A 565 -29.63 5.04 -21.14
C ALA A 565 -30.59 6.08 -21.72
N GLY A 566 -31.83 6.05 -21.25
CA GLY A 566 -32.84 7.03 -21.65
C GLY A 566 -33.83 7.28 -20.51
N GLU A 567 -34.38 8.48 -20.46
CA GLU A 567 -35.34 8.90 -19.45
C GLU A 567 -36.64 9.36 -20.11
N PHE A 568 -37.75 8.99 -19.50
CA PHE A 568 -39.10 9.35 -19.90
C PHE A 568 -39.86 9.90 -18.70
N SER A 569 -40.55 11.01 -18.91
CA SER A 569 -41.44 11.60 -17.89
C SER A 569 -42.90 11.31 -18.28
N PRO A 570 -43.58 10.38 -17.59
CA PRO A 570 -44.96 10.02 -17.84
C PRO A 570 -45.97 11.15 -17.68
#